data_e4c6a7c3f00257dffcad794f208313c3
#
_entry.id   e4c6a7c3f00257dffcad794f208313c3
#
_cell.length_a   1.000
_cell.length_b   1.000
_cell.length_c   1.000
_cell.angle_alpha   90.00
_cell.angle_beta   90.00
_cell.angle_gamma   90.00
#
_symmetry.space_group_name_H-M   'P 1'
#
loop_
_entity.id
_entity.type
_entity.pdbx_description
1 polymer ?
#
loop_
_entity_poly.entity_id
_entity_poly.type
_entity_poly.pdbx_seq_one_letter_code
_entity_poly.pdbx_strand_id
1 'polypeptide(L)'
;MSKLSKAIANAIIEFNSGLLTQDELFDKLERDIDNVSVKVWREDKSVPLPTYGKEGDACCDVYAKSIEYDADKDRTIIHTGLHFALPDEYEMELRPRSSNTKTDVYLPNAPGTLDCGYRGELLVIFKNRTSNHLYKSLGLIGQSLGETIRNNIEATDILIKAREEYDRIIEDRACPYKVGDRVCQLLVRRREKITWDEVETLEELGSTERGAGGFGSTGE
;
A
#
# COMPACT_ATOMS: atom_id res chain seq x y z
N MET A 1 23.13 0.33 -20.60
CA MET A 1 22.28 1.47 -21.04
C MET A 1 20.87 1.23 -20.50
N SER A 2 20.30 2.24 -19.86
CA SER A 2 18.93 2.19 -19.38
C SER A 2 17.93 2.03 -20.53
N LYS A 3 16.70 1.58 -20.23
CA LYS A 3 15.63 1.47 -21.23
C LYS A 3 15.32 2.85 -21.84
N LEU A 4 15.32 3.90 -21.00
CA LEU A 4 15.14 5.28 -21.43
C LEU A 4 16.28 5.75 -22.34
N SER A 5 17.55 5.45 -21.99
CA SER A 5 18.68 5.81 -22.85
C SER A 5 18.60 5.14 -24.23
N LYS A 6 18.07 3.92 -24.32
CA LYS A 6 17.85 3.23 -25.59
C LYS A 6 16.70 3.87 -26.38
N ALA A 7 15.61 4.25 -25.71
CA ALA A 7 14.48 4.92 -26.36
C ALA A 7 14.89 6.27 -26.93
N ILE A 8 15.63 7.07 -26.18
CA ILE A 8 16.19 8.35 -26.63
C ILE A 8 17.13 8.14 -27.83
N ALA A 9 18.05 7.19 -27.74
CA ALA A 9 18.97 6.89 -28.84
C ALA A 9 18.24 6.48 -30.13
N ASN A 10 17.20 5.64 -30.01
CA ASN A 10 16.38 5.23 -31.16
C ASN A 10 15.61 6.40 -31.74
N ALA A 11 15.01 7.27 -30.95
CA ALA A 11 14.30 8.45 -31.42
C ALA A 11 15.23 9.40 -32.20
N ILE A 12 16.46 9.60 -31.72
CA ILE A 12 17.49 10.39 -32.41
C ILE A 12 17.91 9.74 -33.74
N ILE A 13 18.06 8.40 -33.77
CA ILE A 13 18.38 7.66 -35.00
C ILE A 13 17.26 7.83 -36.02
N GLU A 14 16.00 7.67 -35.61
CA GLU A 14 14.84 7.84 -36.51
C GLU A 14 14.76 9.26 -37.06
N PHE A 15 15.01 10.28 -36.23
CA PHE A 15 15.07 11.67 -36.65
C PHE A 15 16.20 11.91 -37.67
N ASN A 16 17.41 11.44 -37.38
CA ASN A 16 18.56 11.60 -38.27
C ASN A 16 18.40 10.86 -39.62
N SER A 17 17.59 9.82 -39.65
CA SER A 17 17.25 9.09 -40.87
C SER A 17 16.05 9.67 -41.63
N GLY A 18 15.49 10.77 -41.18
CA GLY A 18 14.36 11.46 -41.80
C GLY A 18 12.99 10.77 -41.60
N LEU A 19 12.91 9.82 -40.65
CA LEU A 19 11.68 9.11 -40.33
C LEU A 19 10.77 9.91 -39.35
N LEU A 20 11.32 10.92 -38.71
CA LEU A 20 10.59 11.83 -37.80
C LEU A 20 10.91 13.29 -38.15
N THR A 21 9.91 14.14 -38.04
CA THR A 21 10.11 15.60 -38.01
C THR A 21 10.62 16.02 -36.62
N GLN A 22 11.03 17.25 -36.48
CA GLN A 22 11.49 17.78 -35.20
C GLN A 22 10.40 17.75 -34.14
N ASP A 23 9.16 18.11 -34.50
CA ASP A 23 8.02 18.11 -33.56
C ASP A 23 7.68 16.67 -33.14
N GLU A 24 7.65 15.71 -34.06
CA GLU A 24 7.43 14.29 -33.76
C GLU A 24 8.54 13.69 -32.87
N LEU A 25 9.79 14.16 -33.02
CA LEU A 25 10.88 13.78 -32.13
C LEU A 25 10.63 14.29 -30.72
N PHE A 26 10.27 15.57 -30.56
CA PHE A 26 9.97 16.14 -29.24
C PHE A 26 8.78 15.44 -28.57
N ASP A 27 7.68 15.25 -29.28
CA ASP A 27 6.50 14.54 -28.79
C ASP A 27 6.83 13.09 -28.37
N LYS A 28 7.72 12.42 -29.09
CA LYS A 28 8.16 11.07 -28.77
C LYS A 28 9.05 11.06 -27.53
N LEU A 29 9.98 12.01 -27.42
CA LEU A 29 10.86 12.14 -26.26
C LEU A 29 10.09 12.49 -25.00
N GLU A 30 9.14 13.42 -25.05
CA GLU A 30 8.26 13.76 -23.93
C GLU A 30 7.48 12.52 -23.47
N ARG A 31 6.83 11.79 -24.37
CA ARG A 31 6.11 10.57 -24.04
C ARG A 31 7.00 9.51 -23.38
N ASP A 32 8.23 9.33 -23.89
CA ASP A 32 9.16 8.31 -23.37
C ASP A 32 9.80 8.73 -22.05
N ILE A 33 9.87 10.03 -21.76
CA ILE A 33 10.38 10.59 -20.49
C ILE A 33 9.29 10.58 -19.41
N ASP A 34 8.06 11.00 -19.75
CA ASP A 34 7.00 11.25 -18.79
C ASP A 34 6.14 10.01 -18.51
N ASN A 35 6.17 9.00 -19.38
CA ASN A 35 5.36 7.81 -19.22
C ASN A 35 6.19 6.57 -18.89
N VAL A 36 5.76 5.85 -17.85
CA VAL A 36 6.28 4.54 -17.51
C VAL A 36 5.30 3.44 -17.91
N SER A 37 5.77 2.46 -18.70
CA SER A 37 4.98 1.28 -19.04
C SER A 37 5.23 0.17 -18.03
N VAL A 38 4.20 -0.18 -17.26
CA VAL A 38 4.21 -1.29 -16.29
C VAL A 38 3.39 -2.44 -16.85
N LYS A 39 3.99 -3.65 -16.90
CA LYS A 39 3.22 -4.85 -17.25
C LYS A 39 2.40 -5.27 -16.05
N VAL A 40 1.13 -5.61 -16.29
CA VAL A 40 0.21 -6.11 -15.27
C VAL A 40 -0.44 -7.40 -15.76
N TRP A 41 -0.48 -8.39 -14.89
CA TRP A 41 -1.28 -9.59 -15.07
C TRP A 41 -2.40 -9.63 -14.04
N ARG A 42 -3.60 -9.95 -14.48
CA ARG A 42 -4.79 -10.12 -13.63
C ARG A 42 -5.13 -11.59 -13.54
N GLU A 43 -5.29 -12.10 -12.34
CA GLU A 43 -5.74 -13.48 -12.12
C GLU A 43 -7.10 -13.76 -12.73
N ASP A 44 -7.97 -12.74 -12.74
CA ASP A 44 -9.28 -12.76 -13.37
C ASP A 44 -9.52 -11.45 -14.14
N LYS A 45 -10.17 -11.52 -15.31
CA LYS A 45 -10.49 -10.35 -16.13
C LYS A 45 -11.53 -9.42 -15.50
N SER A 46 -12.31 -9.88 -14.54
CA SER A 46 -13.24 -9.06 -13.74
C SER A 46 -12.53 -8.15 -12.75
N VAL A 47 -11.27 -8.45 -12.37
CA VAL A 47 -10.48 -7.57 -11.49
C VAL A 47 -10.21 -6.25 -12.20
N PRO A 48 -10.59 -5.09 -11.61
CA PRO A 48 -10.29 -3.80 -12.19
C PRO A 48 -8.78 -3.54 -12.23
N LEU A 49 -8.30 -2.93 -13.30
CA LEU A 49 -6.96 -2.34 -13.30
C LEU A 49 -6.94 -1.12 -12.36
N PRO A 50 -5.78 -0.76 -11.80
CA PRO A 50 -5.65 0.49 -11.06
C PRO A 50 -6.04 1.69 -11.94
N THR A 51 -6.82 2.62 -11.39
CA THR A 51 -7.35 3.76 -12.14
C THR A 51 -7.10 5.07 -11.41
N TYR A 52 -6.79 6.12 -12.17
CA TYR A 52 -6.85 7.47 -11.64
C TYR A 52 -8.31 7.88 -11.42
N GLY A 53 -8.60 8.53 -10.31
CA GLY A 53 -9.94 9.04 -10.02
C GLY A 53 -10.30 10.25 -10.88
N LYS A 54 -9.30 11.10 -11.17
CA LYS A 54 -9.39 12.29 -11.99
C LYS A 54 -8.09 12.51 -12.74
N GLU A 55 -8.15 13.27 -13.82
CA GLU A 55 -6.97 13.81 -14.47
C GLU A 55 -6.15 14.66 -13.48
N GLY A 56 -4.84 14.43 -13.42
CA GLY A 56 -3.93 15.10 -12.48
C GLY A 56 -3.79 14.45 -11.12
N ASP A 57 -4.54 13.37 -10.82
CA ASP A 57 -4.29 12.60 -9.60
C ASP A 57 -2.90 11.95 -9.65
N ALA A 58 -2.17 12.02 -8.54
CA ALA A 58 -0.82 11.46 -8.44
C ALA A 58 -0.80 9.93 -8.27
N CYS A 59 -1.91 9.34 -7.83
CA CYS A 59 -2.01 7.92 -7.50
C CYS A 59 -3.21 7.26 -8.17
N CYS A 60 -3.05 5.97 -8.52
CA CYS A 60 -4.15 5.13 -8.97
C CYS A 60 -4.80 4.42 -7.78
N ASP A 61 -6.12 4.32 -7.78
CA ASP A 61 -6.87 3.51 -6.83
C ASP A 61 -6.74 2.02 -7.13
N VAL A 62 -6.64 1.20 -6.08
CA VAL A 62 -6.59 -0.27 -6.13
C VAL A 62 -7.81 -0.84 -5.43
N TYR A 63 -8.36 -1.92 -6.00
CA TYR A 63 -9.64 -2.50 -5.62
C TYR A 63 -9.45 -3.86 -4.94
N ALA A 64 -10.34 -4.16 -3.98
CA ALA A 64 -10.40 -5.47 -3.33
C ALA A 64 -11.03 -6.51 -4.26
N LYS A 65 -10.33 -7.62 -4.53
CA LYS A 65 -10.86 -8.82 -5.18
C LYS A 65 -11.48 -9.77 -4.17
N SER A 66 -10.77 -10.03 -3.08
CA SER A 66 -11.25 -10.80 -1.94
C SER A 66 -10.61 -10.32 -0.65
N ILE A 67 -11.21 -10.68 0.47
CA ILE A 67 -10.82 -10.23 1.79
C ILE A 67 -10.73 -11.43 2.70
N GLU A 68 -9.61 -11.57 3.39
CA GLU A 68 -9.33 -12.62 4.37
C GLU A 68 -8.96 -12.01 5.71
N TYR A 69 -9.47 -12.55 6.81
CA TYR A 69 -9.04 -12.19 8.14
C TYR A 69 -8.15 -13.26 8.75
N ASP A 70 -6.88 -12.94 8.94
CA ASP A 70 -5.89 -13.76 9.64
C ASP A 70 -5.99 -13.48 11.16
N ALA A 71 -6.75 -14.34 11.84
CA ALA A 71 -7.03 -14.19 13.26
C ALA A 71 -5.80 -14.39 14.16
N ASP A 72 -4.82 -15.17 13.71
CA ASP A 72 -3.61 -15.44 14.50
C ASP A 72 -2.70 -14.21 14.58
N LYS A 73 -2.63 -13.47 13.49
CA LYS A 73 -1.81 -12.26 13.37
C LYS A 73 -2.59 -10.96 13.55
N ASP A 74 -3.90 -11.07 13.79
CA ASP A 74 -4.82 -9.93 13.96
C ASP A 74 -4.68 -8.91 12.82
N ARG A 75 -4.91 -9.39 11.60
CA ARG A 75 -4.77 -8.58 10.38
C ARG A 75 -5.77 -8.98 9.32
N THR A 76 -6.18 -8.01 8.52
CA THR A 76 -6.97 -8.23 7.32
C THR A 76 -6.05 -8.22 6.11
N ILE A 77 -6.12 -9.27 5.31
CA ILE A 77 -5.40 -9.40 4.04
C ILE A 77 -6.41 -9.15 2.92
N ILE A 78 -6.14 -8.15 2.11
CA ILE A 78 -6.93 -7.87 0.92
C ILE A 78 -6.14 -8.34 -0.28
N HIS A 79 -6.71 -9.28 -0.99
CA HIS A 79 -6.25 -9.78 -2.26
C HIS A 79 -6.70 -8.85 -3.38
N THR A 80 -5.79 -8.41 -4.21
CA THR A 80 -6.11 -7.56 -5.36
C THR A 80 -6.23 -8.34 -6.66
N GLY A 81 -5.66 -9.55 -6.74
CA GLY A 81 -5.55 -10.36 -7.95
C GLY A 81 -4.68 -9.73 -9.02
N LEU A 82 -3.79 -8.81 -8.64
CA LEU A 82 -2.91 -8.07 -9.53
C LEU A 82 -1.45 -8.45 -9.31
N HIS A 83 -0.74 -8.69 -10.39
CA HIS A 83 0.70 -8.94 -10.40
C HIS A 83 1.37 -7.96 -11.36
N PHE A 84 2.53 -7.44 -10.97
CA PHE A 84 3.20 -6.39 -11.73
C PHE A 84 4.62 -6.78 -12.14
N ALA A 85 5.06 -6.23 -13.27
CA ALA A 85 6.46 -6.21 -13.64
C ALA A 85 6.85 -4.79 -14.00
N LEU A 86 7.57 -4.15 -13.10
CA LEU A 86 8.11 -2.82 -13.30
C LEU A 86 9.42 -2.88 -14.10
N PRO A 87 9.77 -1.81 -14.83
CA PRO A 87 11.13 -1.65 -15.31
C PRO A 87 12.14 -1.54 -14.18
N ASP A 88 13.38 -1.97 -14.40
CA ASP A 88 14.43 -2.07 -13.37
C ASP A 88 14.75 -0.76 -12.63
N GLU A 89 14.46 0.38 -13.27
CA GLU A 89 14.73 1.73 -12.74
C GLU A 89 13.57 2.29 -11.92
N TYR A 90 12.49 1.48 -11.71
CA TYR A 90 11.28 1.95 -11.07
C TYR A 90 10.92 1.09 -9.87
N GLU A 91 10.24 1.69 -8.92
CA GLU A 91 9.55 1.06 -7.81
C GLU A 91 8.08 1.47 -7.81
N MET A 92 7.24 0.67 -7.17
CA MET A 92 5.85 1.01 -6.94
C MET A 92 5.64 1.19 -5.45
N GLU A 93 4.98 2.28 -5.10
CA GLU A 93 4.69 2.61 -3.71
C GLU A 93 3.19 2.50 -3.43
N LEU A 94 2.84 1.76 -2.38
CA LEU A 94 1.50 1.63 -1.85
C LEU A 94 1.25 2.66 -0.77
N ARG A 95 0.16 3.40 -0.88
CA ARG A 95 -0.25 4.43 0.08
C ARG A 95 -1.66 4.20 0.59
N PRO A 96 -1.94 4.55 1.86
CA PRO A 96 -3.31 4.60 2.34
C PRO A 96 -4.10 5.68 1.60
N ARG A 97 -5.40 5.48 1.46
CA ARG A 97 -6.30 6.50 0.95
C ARG A 97 -6.67 7.48 2.06
N SER A 98 -7.02 8.71 1.70
CA SER A 98 -7.52 9.71 2.66
C SER A 98 -8.77 9.25 3.42
N SER A 99 -9.59 8.39 2.80
CA SER A 99 -10.76 7.79 3.47
C SER A 99 -10.41 6.89 4.66
N ASN A 100 -9.18 6.38 4.76
CA ASN A 100 -8.72 5.60 5.92
C ASN A 100 -8.74 6.40 7.23
N THR A 101 -8.73 7.73 7.13
CA THR A 101 -8.87 8.59 8.32
C THR A 101 -10.22 8.45 9.02
N LYS A 102 -11.21 7.89 8.32
CA LYS A 102 -12.57 7.64 8.85
C LYS A 102 -12.73 6.23 9.43
N THR A 103 -11.67 5.43 9.45
CA THR A 103 -11.68 4.04 9.89
C THR A 103 -10.63 3.81 10.97
N ASP A 104 -10.78 2.73 11.73
CA ASP A 104 -9.81 2.32 12.73
C ASP A 104 -8.68 1.43 12.17
N VAL A 105 -8.71 1.14 10.85
CA VAL A 105 -7.67 0.34 10.23
C VAL A 105 -6.54 1.21 9.68
N TYR A 106 -5.34 0.64 9.64
CA TYR A 106 -4.17 1.28 9.06
C TYR A 106 -3.30 0.27 8.32
N LEU A 107 -2.54 0.75 7.35
CA LEU A 107 -1.48 -0.04 6.71
C LEU A 107 -0.23 0.00 7.60
N PRO A 108 0.19 -1.12 8.20
CA PRO A 108 1.31 -1.13 9.14
C PRO A 108 2.67 -0.88 8.47
N ASN A 109 2.77 -1.09 7.16
CA ASN A 109 3.95 -0.88 6.34
C ASN A 109 3.81 0.31 5.37
N ALA A 110 2.98 1.30 5.69
CA ALA A 110 2.82 2.47 4.83
C ALA A 110 4.00 3.47 4.97
N PRO A 111 4.59 3.92 3.83
CA PRO A 111 4.34 3.45 2.48
C PRO A 111 4.91 2.05 2.24
N GLY A 112 4.12 1.19 1.57
CA GLY A 112 4.57 -0.13 1.15
C GLY A 112 5.32 -0.04 -0.18
N THR A 113 6.45 -0.73 -0.30
CA THR A 113 7.25 -0.72 -1.53
C THR A 113 7.16 -2.06 -2.25
N LEU A 114 6.87 -2.02 -3.55
CA LEU A 114 7.05 -3.14 -4.47
C LEU A 114 8.31 -2.93 -5.28
N ASP A 115 9.24 -3.84 -5.13
CA ASP A 115 10.47 -3.88 -5.92
C ASP A 115 10.20 -4.29 -7.38
N CYS A 116 11.03 -3.79 -8.31
CA CYS A 116 10.93 -4.15 -9.72
C CYS A 116 11.07 -5.66 -9.98
N GLY A 117 11.74 -6.39 -9.10
CA GLY A 117 11.91 -7.85 -9.16
C GLY A 117 10.76 -8.67 -8.57
N TYR A 118 9.81 -8.06 -7.86
CA TYR A 118 8.67 -8.78 -7.26
C TYR A 118 7.67 -9.24 -8.33
N ARG A 119 7.17 -10.47 -8.21
CA ARG A 119 6.20 -11.07 -9.14
C ARG A 119 5.00 -11.69 -8.45
N GLY A 120 4.95 -11.64 -7.11
CA GLY A 120 3.80 -12.09 -6.35
C GLY A 120 2.58 -11.19 -6.53
N GLU A 121 1.46 -11.60 -5.98
CA GLU A 121 0.26 -10.79 -5.92
C GLU A 121 0.49 -9.52 -5.08
N LEU A 122 -0.07 -8.41 -5.52
CA LEU A 122 -0.16 -7.22 -4.70
C LEU A 122 -1.17 -7.46 -3.58
N LEU A 123 -0.68 -7.65 -2.37
CA LEU A 123 -1.49 -7.78 -1.16
C LEU A 123 -1.52 -6.46 -0.41
N VAL A 124 -2.70 -6.11 0.11
CA VAL A 124 -2.89 -4.96 0.99
C VAL A 124 -3.23 -5.47 2.37
N ILE A 125 -2.38 -5.21 3.35
CA ILE A 125 -2.54 -5.72 4.70
C ILE A 125 -2.90 -4.59 5.64
N PHE A 126 -4.05 -4.71 6.30
CA PHE A 126 -4.50 -3.78 7.32
C PHE A 126 -4.39 -4.38 8.72
N LYS A 127 -4.12 -3.53 9.69
CA LYS A 127 -4.29 -3.81 11.11
C LYS A 127 -5.26 -2.81 11.72
N ASN A 128 -5.97 -3.24 12.77
CA ASN A 128 -6.79 -2.34 13.59
C ASN A 128 -5.90 -1.59 14.60
N ARG A 129 -6.22 -0.32 14.87
CA ARG A 129 -5.54 0.48 15.92
C ARG A 129 -5.78 -0.10 17.30
N THR A 130 -6.98 -0.62 17.53
CA THR A 130 -7.31 -1.34 18.76
C THR A 130 -7.20 -2.82 18.50
N SER A 131 -6.29 -3.50 19.19
CA SER A 131 -6.05 -4.93 18.99
C SER A 131 -7.32 -5.75 19.28
N ASN A 132 -7.66 -6.66 18.38
CA ASN A 132 -8.74 -7.62 18.59
C ASN A 132 -8.43 -8.60 19.74
N HIS A 133 -7.17 -8.71 20.16
CA HIS A 133 -6.80 -9.51 21.35
C HIS A 133 -7.48 -9.03 22.62
N LEU A 134 -7.65 -7.71 22.79
CA LEU A 134 -8.37 -7.18 23.94
C LEU A 134 -9.84 -7.66 23.95
N TYR A 135 -10.49 -7.61 22.78
CA TYR A 135 -11.88 -8.06 22.65
C TYR A 135 -12.02 -9.58 22.80
N LYS A 136 -11.06 -10.37 22.28
CA LYS A 136 -11.01 -11.82 22.51
C LYS A 136 -10.85 -12.15 23.99
N SER A 137 -9.97 -11.42 24.70
CA SER A 137 -9.77 -11.60 26.14
C SER A 137 -11.03 -11.26 26.93
N LEU A 138 -11.73 -10.19 26.58
CA LEU A 138 -13.02 -9.85 27.18
C LEU A 138 -14.10 -10.91 26.93
N GLY A 139 -14.12 -11.49 25.71
CA GLY A 139 -15.00 -12.61 25.35
C GLY A 139 -14.70 -13.87 26.16
N LEU A 140 -13.44 -14.20 26.38
CA LEU A 140 -13.03 -15.33 27.23
C LEU A 140 -13.42 -15.12 28.70
N ILE A 141 -13.28 -13.90 29.23
CA ILE A 141 -13.74 -13.54 30.59
C ILE A 141 -15.26 -13.71 30.66
N GLY A 142 -16.00 -13.25 29.64
CA GLY A 142 -17.45 -13.44 29.57
C GLY A 142 -17.87 -14.91 29.52
N GLN A 143 -17.11 -15.78 28.82
CA GLN A 143 -17.34 -17.22 28.84
C GLN A 143 -17.11 -17.85 30.23
N SER A 144 -16.01 -17.48 30.88
CA SER A 144 -15.68 -17.97 32.22
C SER A 144 -16.74 -17.55 33.27
N LEU A 145 -17.21 -16.30 33.21
CA LEU A 145 -18.32 -15.82 34.02
C LEU A 145 -19.62 -16.55 33.71
N GLY A 146 -19.89 -16.83 32.41
CA GLY A 146 -21.05 -17.59 31.95
C GLY A 146 -21.09 -19.02 32.45
N GLU A 147 -19.95 -19.68 32.61
CA GLU A 147 -19.86 -21.01 33.23
C GLU A 147 -20.23 -20.97 34.73
N THR A 148 -19.91 -19.88 35.39
CA THR A 148 -20.25 -19.69 36.82
C THR A 148 -21.73 -19.37 37.04
N ILE A 149 -22.41 -18.77 36.05
CA ILE A 149 -23.81 -18.27 36.14
C ILE A 149 -24.81 -19.28 35.49
N ARG A 150 -24.36 -20.41 34.99
CA ARG A 150 -25.16 -21.40 34.22
C ARG A 150 -26.45 -21.91 34.90
N ASN A 151 -26.69 -21.59 36.13
CA ASN A 151 -27.89 -21.98 36.89
C ASN A 151 -28.98 -20.89 36.90
N ASN A 152 -28.81 -19.78 36.20
CA ASN A 152 -29.79 -18.70 36.13
C ASN A 152 -30.14 -18.39 34.67
N ILE A 153 -31.37 -18.75 34.27
CA ILE A 153 -31.86 -18.67 32.89
C ILE A 153 -31.78 -17.22 32.33
N GLU A 154 -32.16 -16.21 33.16
CA GLU A 154 -32.08 -14.81 32.75
C GLU A 154 -30.64 -14.34 32.45
N ALA A 155 -29.69 -14.81 33.26
CA ALA A 155 -28.28 -14.50 33.05
C ALA A 155 -27.73 -15.13 31.78
N THR A 156 -28.23 -16.30 31.41
CA THR A 156 -27.85 -17.00 30.17
C THR A 156 -28.27 -16.21 28.92
N ASP A 157 -29.50 -15.67 28.89
CA ASP A 157 -30.01 -14.88 27.76
C ASP A 157 -29.23 -13.56 27.61
N ILE A 158 -28.87 -12.94 28.73
CA ILE A 158 -28.04 -11.71 28.69
C ILE A 158 -26.64 -12.00 28.14
N LEU A 159 -26.04 -13.13 28.53
CA LEU A 159 -24.73 -13.55 28.04
C LEU A 159 -24.73 -13.91 26.54
N ILE A 160 -25.80 -14.58 26.06
CA ILE A 160 -25.96 -14.90 24.62
C ILE A 160 -26.02 -13.59 23.81
N LYS A 161 -26.89 -12.66 24.21
CA LYS A 161 -27.00 -11.35 23.55
C LYS A 161 -25.70 -10.54 23.59
N ALA A 162 -24.99 -10.54 24.70
CA ALA A 162 -23.70 -9.88 24.84
C ALA A 162 -22.64 -10.52 23.93
N ARG A 163 -22.71 -11.86 23.76
CA ARG A 163 -21.81 -12.59 22.85
C ARG A 163 -22.09 -12.27 21.38
N GLU A 164 -23.36 -12.28 20.98
CA GLU A 164 -23.77 -11.95 19.62
C GLU A 164 -23.37 -10.51 19.24
N GLU A 165 -23.58 -9.56 20.18
CA GLU A 165 -23.16 -8.18 20.00
C GLU A 165 -21.64 -8.04 19.90
N TYR A 166 -20.90 -8.77 20.74
CA TYR A 166 -19.45 -8.83 20.71
C TYR A 166 -18.93 -9.37 19.38
N ASP A 167 -19.48 -10.50 18.92
CA ASP A 167 -19.08 -11.12 17.66
C ASP A 167 -19.38 -10.17 16.46
N ARG A 168 -20.53 -9.47 16.49
CA ARG A 168 -20.87 -8.44 15.51
C ARG A 168 -19.88 -7.26 15.51
N ILE A 169 -19.51 -6.76 16.69
CA ILE A 169 -18.52 -5.69 16.82
C ILE A 169 -17.15 -6.12 16.28
N ILE A 170 -16.75 -7.37 16.51
CA ILE A 170 -15.51 -7.93 15.98
C ILE A 170 -15.55 -8.00 14.45
N GLU A 171 -16.65 -8.50 13.87
CA GLU A 171 -16.83 -8.59 12.43
C GLU A 171 -16.82 -7.20 11.77
N ASP A 172 -17.56 -6.23 12.30
CA ASP A 172 -17.61 -4.85 11.81
C ASP A 172 -16.23 -4.15 11.87
N ARG A 173 -15.41 -4.50 12.88
CA ARG A 173 -14.06 -3.94 13.03
C ARG A 173 -13.00 -4.67 12.25
N ALA A 174 -13.22 -5.93 11.90
CA ALA A 174 -12.23 -6.76 11.22
C ALA A 174 -11.84 -6.18 9.86
N CYS A 175 -12.81 -5.64 9.11
CA CYS A 175 -12.54 -4.97 7.84
C CYS A 175 -13.68 -4.02 7.45
N PRO A 176 -13.41 -2.71 7.31
CA PRO A 176 -14.42 -1.74 6.85
C PRO A 176 -14.65 -1.81 5.33
N TYR A 177 -13.91 -2.67 4.63
CA TYR A 177 -13.96 -2.79 3.17
C TYR A 177 -14.76 -4.01 2.74
N LYS A 178 -15.34 -3.90 1.54
CA LYS A 178 -16.03 -4.99 0.82
C LYS A 178 -15.31 -5.26 -0.50
N VAL A 179 -15.59 -6.42 -1.08
CA VAL A 179 -15.13 -6.76 -2.44
C VAL A 179 -15.60 -5.68 -3.41
N GLY A 180 -14.69 -5.20 -4.24
CA GLY A 180 -14.91 -4.10 -5.17
C GLY A 180 -14.62 -2.70 -4.62
N ASP A 181 -14.40 -2.55 -3.31
CA ASP A 181 -14.03 -1.25 -2.74
C ASP A 181 -12.61 -0.85 -3.12
N ARG A 182 -12.38 0.47 -3.18
CA ARG A 182 -11.05 1.06 -3.32
C ARG A 182 -10.36 1.04 -1.96
N VAL A 183 -9.28 0.28 -1.84
CA VAL A 183 -8.66 -0.03 -0.54
C VAL A 183 -7.36 0.70 -0.27
N CYS A 184 -6.59 0.96 -1.31
CA CYS A 184 -5.36 1.73 -1.22
C CYS A 184 -5.11 2.48 -2.53
N GLN A 185 -4.00 3.19 -2.59
CA GLN A 185 -3.55 3.90 -3.78
C GLN A 185 -2.12 3.45 -4.09
N LEU A 186 -1.77 3.45 -5.37
CA LEU A 186 -0.41 3.19 -5.82
C LEU A 186 0.10 4.31 -6.72
N LEU A 187 1.40 4.50 -6.68
CA LEU A 187 2.13 5.31 -7.65
C LEU A 187 3.41 4.58 -8.05
N VAL A 188 3.93 4.90 -9.21
CA VAL A 188 5.21 4.39 -9.71
C VAL A 188 6.18 5.56 -9.80
N ARG A 189 7.40 5.38 -9.30
CA ARG A 189 8.43 6.39 -9.36
C ARG A 189 9.79 5.79 -9.71
N ARG A 190 10.69 6.59 -10.20
CA ARG A 190 12.07 6.18 -10.41
C ARG A 190 12.74 5.96 -9.05
N ARG A 191 13.48 4.87 -8.95
CA ARG A 191 14.36 4.62 -7.80
C ARG A 191 15.77 5.11 -8.11
N GLU A 192 16.36 5.77 -7.15
CA GLU A 192 17.77 6.14 -7.21
C GLU A 192 18.64 4.95 -6.76
N LYS A 193 19.72 4.72 -7.49
CA LYS A 193 20.73 3.75 -7.07
C LYS A 193 21.70 4.45 -6.12
N ILE A 194 21.68 4.06 -4.86
CA ILE A 194 22.59 4.58 -3.86
C ILE A 194 23.96 3.93 -4.04
N THR A 195 25.00 4.74 -4.09
CA THR A 195 26.39 4.34 -3.91
C THR A 195 26.90 4.99 -2.64
N TRP A 196 27.32 4.17 -1.70
CA TRP A 196 27.85 4.65 -0.45
C TRP A 196 29.31 5.04 -0.63
N ASP A 197 29.66 6.25 -0.21
CA ASP A 197 31.01 6.76 -0.10
C ASP A 197 31.33 6.88 1.39
N GLU A 198 31.98 5.86 1.94
CA GLU A 198 32.29 5.78 3.34
C GLU A 198 33.49 6.69 3.67
N VAL A 199 33.28 7.58 4.60
CA VAL A 199 34.32 8.50 5.10
C VAL A 199 34.87 7.98 6.43
N GLU A 200 36.13 8.32 6.73
CA GLU A 200 36.81 7.82 7.93
C GLU A 200 36.47 8.63 9.19
N THR A 201 36.10 9.90 9.02
CA THR A 201 35.84 10.82 10.15
C THR A 201 34.51 11.56 9.99
N LEU A 202 33.93 11.96 11.12
CA LEU A 202 32.69 12.74 11.12
C LEU A 202 32.86 14.11 10.44
N GLU A 203 34.05 14.69 10.54
CA GLU A 203 34.42 16.00 9.97
C GLU A 203 34.32 15.98 8.43
N GLU A 204 34.61 14.81 7.80
CA GLU A 204 34.53 14.65 6.35
C GLU A 204 33.11 14.73 5.79
N LEU A 205 32.07 14.55 6.64
CA LEU A 205 30.68 14.81 6.24
C LEU A 205 30.38 16.29 6.03
N GLY A 206 31.29 17.15 6.48
CA GLY A 206 31.12 18.60 6.46
C GLY A 206 30.25 19.13 7.62
N SER A 207 30.16 20.44 7.74
CA SER A 207 29.34 21.11 8.74
C SER A 207 28.14 21.80 8.08
N THR A 208 27.01 21.84 8.79
CA THR A 208 25.80 22.56 8.38
C THR A 208 25.30 23.41 9.54
N GLU A 209 24.53 24.48 9.26
CA GLU A 209 23.87 25.28 10.27
C GLU A 209 22.97 24.45 11.20
N ARG A 210 22.34 23.40 10.70
CA ARG A 210 21.51 22.50 11.49
C ARG A 210 22.32 21.59 12.42
N GLY A 211 23.54 21.20 12.02
CA GLY A 211 24.38 20.24 12.76
C GLY A 211 23.63 18.96 13.11
N ALA A 212 23.70 18.54 14.38
CA ALA A 212 23.02 17.37 14.93
C ALA A 212 21.60 17.66 15.44
N GLY A 213 21.03 18.83 15.19
CA GLY A 213 19.69 19.23 15.66
C GLY A 213 18.58 18.36 15.04
N GLY A 214 17.79 17.71 15.90
CA GLY A 214 16.66 16.85 15.50
C GLY A 214 15.57 16.86 16.56
N PHE A 215 14.46 16.12 16.29
CA PHE A 215 13.34 15.90 17.22
C PHE A 215 12.72 17.18 17.83
N GLY A 216 12.61 18.25 17.01
CA GLY A 216 11.99 19.52 17.47
C GLY A 216 12.96 20.48 18.17
N SER A 217 14.28 20.29 18.04
CA SER A 217 15.29 21.19 18.64
C SER A 217 15.23 22.65 18.14
N THR A 218 14.41 22.94 17.13
CA THR A 218 14.21 24.27 16.54
C THR A 218 12.83 24.87 16.80
N GLY A 219 12.01 24.24 17.65
CA GLY A 219 10.65 24.64 17.92
C GLY A 219 10.38 24.79 19.42
N GLU A 220 10.71 25.92 20.02
CA GLU A 220 9.98 26.54 21.13
C GLU A 220 9.19 27.70 20.59
#